data_3a2f1b2a0dfa796740945ba43d08fa14
#
_entry.id   3a2f1b2a0dfa796740945ba43d08fa14
#
_cell.length_a   1.000
_cell.length_b   1.000
_cell.length_c   1.000
_cell.angle_alpha   90.00
_cell.angle_beta   90.00
_cell.angle_gamma   90.00
#
_symmetry.space_group_name_H-M   'P 1'
#
loop_
_entity.id
_entity.type
_entity.pdbx_description
1 polymer ?
#
loop_
_entity_poly.entity_id
_entity_poly.type
_entity_poly.pdbx_seq_one_letter_code
_entity_poly.pdbx_strand_id
1 'polypeptide(L)'
;MAGLQADSTVDDYEVAHYTKLAETWWDTEGPFWPLHTLNTLRVTYIRDQLCARLRRDAADDVPLSGVEVLDVGCGGGSLSESMARLGANVTGIDIVEKNIGIASLHARDAGLAIDYQQRTASSLA
;
A
#
# COMPACT_ATOMS: atom_id res chain seq x y z
N MET A 1 -10.25 3.45 8.54
CA MET A 1 -9.23 3.13 9.52
C MET A 1 -9.23 4.11 10.66
N ALA A 2 -9.32 3.59 11.83
CA ALA A 2 -9.61 4.43 12.98
C ALA A 2 -8.40 5.19 13.53
N GLY A 3 -7.20 4.65 13.46
CA GLY A 3 -6.07 5.16 14.21
C GLY A 3 -5.71 6.61 13.94
N LEU A 4 -5.20 6.90 12.77
CA LEU A 4 -4.67 8.24 12.47
C LEU A 4 -5.74 9.22 11.99
N GLN A 5 -6.87 8.72 11.54
CA GLN A 5 -7.88 9.55 10.90
C GLN A 5 -9.04 9.91 11.80
N ALA A 6 -9.48 8.96 12.62
CA ALA A 6 -10.69 9.13 13.40
C ALA A 6 -10.45 9.90 14.69
N ASP A 7 -9.24 9.92 15.18
CA ASP A 7 -8.91 10.53 16.45
C ASP A 7 -8.19 11.85 16.25
N SER A 8 -8.92 12.93 16.49
CA SER A 8 -8.36 14.28 16.44
C SER A 8 -7.32 14.52 17.54
N THR A 9 -7.21 13.60 18.51
CA THR A 9 -6.21 13.67 19.57
C THR A 9 -4.93 12.93 19.23
N VAL A 10 -4.82 12.35 18.02
CA VAL A 10 -3.55 11.84 17.53
C VAL A 10 -2.57 12.98 17.62
N ASP A 11 -1.62 12.86 18.52
CA ASP A 11 -0.73 13.98 18.79
C ASP A 11 0.31 14.15 17.67
N ASP A 12 0.86 15.35 17.60
CA ASP A 12 1.86 15.69 16.60
C ASP A 12 3.11 14.81 16.70
N TYR A 13 3.42 14.33 17.91
CA TYR A 13 4.53 13.42 18.11
C TYR A 13 4.32 12.10 17.38
N GLU A 14 3.13 11.52 17.46
CA GLU A 14 2.80 10.26 16.80
C GLU A 14 2.87 10.40 15.28
N VAL A 15 2.29 11.48 14.74
CA VAL A 15 2.35 11.76 13.32
C VAL A 15 3.80 11.94 12.87
N ALA A 16 4.59 12.71 13.60
CA ALA A 16 6.00 12.92 13.29
C ALA A 16 6.79 11.62 13.34
N HIS A 17 6.48 10.75 14.30
CA HIS A 17 7.14 9.45 14.44
C HIS A 17 6.86 8.56 13.23
N TYR A 18 5.59 8.43 12.81
CA TYR A 18 5.24 7.64 11.62
C TYR A 18 5.78 8.25 10.34
N THR A 19 5.82 9.57 10.23
CA THR A 19 6.41 10.23 9.08
C THR A 19 7.90 9.86 8.93
N LYS A 20 8.63 9.87 10.04
CA LYS A 20 10.04 9.50 10.04
C LYS A 20 10.24 8.03 9.68
N LEU A 21 9.40 7.14 10.21
CA LEU A 21 9.44 5.72 9.86
C LEU A 21 9.13 5.51 8.39
N ALA A 22 8.17 6.26 7.84
CA ALA A 22 7.82 6.17 6.43
C ALA A 22 8.98 6.61 5.54
N GLU A 23 9.68 7.67 5.91
CA GLU A 23 10.87 8.12 5.17
C GLU A 23 11.93 7.02 5.09
N THR A 24 12.16 6.33 6.20
CA THR A 24 13.12 5.22 6.24
C THR A 24 12.64 4.03 5.41
N TRP A 25 11.39 3.65 5.55
CA TRP A 25 10.81 2.54 4.80
C TRP A 25 10.87 2.77 3.29
N TRP A 26 10.50 3.99 2.86
CA TRP A 26 10.38 4.33 1.45
C TRP A 26 11.68 4.77 0.81
N ASP A 27 12.75 4.86 1.58
CA ASP A 27 14.08 5.18 1.05
C ASP A 27 14.62 4.00 0.26
N THR A 28 14.70 4.14 -1.05
CA THR A 28 15.16 3.07 -1.95
C THR A 28 16.64 2.72 -1.77
N GLU A 29 17.41 3.56 -1.08
CA GLU A 29 18.81 3.31 -0.73
C GLU A 29 18.97 2.97 0.74
N GLY A 30 17.87 2.95 1.50
CA GLY A 30 17.85 2.64 2.92
C GLY A 30 17.81 1.14 3.20
N PRO A 31 17.54 0.75 4.47
CA PRO A 31 17.61 -0.64 4.90
C PRO A 31 16.58 -1.56 4.24
N PHE A 32 15.51 -1.00 3.66
CA PHE A 32 14.45 -1.77 3.01
C PHE A 32 14.61 -1.86 1.49
N TRP A 33 15.79 -1.49 0.96
CA TRP A 33 16.03 -1.51 -0.48
C TRP A 33 15.74 -2.86 -1.16
N PRO A 34 15.99 -4.03 -0.52
CA PRO A 34 15.66 -5.30 -1.19
C PRO A 34 14.17 -5.45 -1.46
N LEU A 35 13.30 -4.94 -0.58
CA LEU A 35 11.86 -5.00 -0.78
C LEU A 35 11.41 -4.13 -1.96
N HIS A 36 12.03 -2.96 -2.13
CA HIS A 36 11.71 -2.08 -3.25
C HIS A 36 12.14 -2.67 -4.59
N THR A 37 13.33 -3.28 -4.64
CA THR A 37 13.80 -3.98 -5.83
C THR A 37 12.86 -5.14 -6.19
N LEU A 38 12.50 -5.97 -5.20
CA LEU A 38 11.58 -7.08 -5.41
C LEU A 38 10.21 -6.58 -5.87
N ASN A 39 9.74 -5.46 -5.32
CA ASN A 39 8.44 -4.89 -5.66
C ASN A 39 8.37 -4.55 -7.15
N THR A 40 9.42 -3.99 -7.72
CA THR A 40 9.46 -3.65 -9.16
C THR A 40 9.18 -4.88 -10.02
N LEU A 41 9.78 -6.01 -9.66
CA LEU A 41 9.57 -7.27 -10.39
C LEU A 41 8.16 -7.81 -10.19
N ARG A 42 7.67 -7.78 -8.96
CA ARG A 42 6.32 -8.29 -8.63
C ARG A 42 5.22 -7.52 -9.35
N VAL A 43 5.34 -6.20 -9.37
CA VAL A 43 4.32 -5.34 -9.98
C VAL A 43 4.12 -5.66 -11.44
N THR A 44 5.20 -5.77 -12.20
CA THR A 44 5.12 -6.13 -13.60
C THR A 44 4.47 -7.50 -13.82
N TYR A 45 4.90 -8.48 -13.03
CA TYR A 45 4.34 -9.83 -13.13
C TYR A 45 2.84 -9.85 -12.81
N ILE A 46 2.44 -9.24 -11.70
CA ILE A 46 1.04 -9.21 -11.26
C ILE A 46 0.18 -8.47 -12.30
N ARG A 47 0.65 -7.32 -12.76
CA ARG A 47 -0.05 -6.55 -13.81
C ARG A 47 -0.31 -7.42 -15.03
N ASP A 48 0.73 -8.08 -15.52
CA ASP A 48 0.63 -8.86 -16.75
C ASP A 48 -0.31 -10.07 -16.57
N GLN A 49 -0.23 -10.75 -15.42
CA GLN A 49 -1.11 -11.87 -15.12
C GLN A 49 -2.57 -11.45 -14.99
N LEU A 50 -2.84 -10.36 -14.27
CA LEU A 50 -4.20 -9.87 -14.12
C LEU A 50 -4.79 -9.37 -15.43
N CYS A 51 -4.00 -8.64 -16.22
CA CYS A 51 -4.46 -8.15 -17.51
C CYS A 51 -4.78 -9.31 -18.47
N ALA A 52 -3.95 -10.35 -18.47
CA ALA A 52 -4.23 -11.52 -19.29
C ALA A 52 -5.53 -12.21 -18.90
N ARG A 53 -5.77 -12.40 -17.58
CA ARG A 53 -6.97 -13.06 -17.09
C ARG A 53 -8.24 -12.22 -17.28
N LEU A 54 -8.12 -10.92 -17.11
CA LEU A 54 -9.25 -9.99 -17.20
C LEU A 54 -9.43 -9.41 -18.61
N ARG A 55 -8.62 -9.85 -19.56
CA ARG A 55 -8.64 -9.39 -20.95
C ARG A 55 -8.48 -7.88 -21.05
N ARG A 56 -7.47 -7.36 -20.38
CA ARG A 56 -7.12 -5.95 -20.40
C ARG A 56 -5.79 -5.75 -21.06
N ASP A 57 -5.58 -4.55 -21.61
CA ASP A 57 -4.30 -4.17 -22.22
C ASP A 57 -3.36 -3.67 -21.13
N ALA A 58 -2.27 -4.43 -20.91
CA ALA A 58 -1.27 -4.07 -19.92
C ALA A 58 -0.51 -2.78 -20.26
N ALA A 59 -0.58 -2.34 -21.49
CA ALA A 59 0.05 -1.07 -21.94
C ALA A 59 -0.83 0.16 -21.68
N ASP A 60 -2.06 -0.03 -21.22
CA ASP A 60 -2.94 1.07 -20.86
C ASP A 60 -2.37 1.83 -19.64
N ASP A 61 -2.71 3.12 -19.51
CA ASP A 61 -2.23 3.95 -18.40
C ASP A 61 -2.73 3.45 -17.05
N VAL A 62 -3.99 3.01 -17.01
CA VAL A 62 -4.62 2.45 -15.81
C VAL A 62 -5.21 1.08 -16.12
N PRO A 63 -4.36 0.09 -16.36
CA PRO A 63 -4.82 -1.22 -16.84
C PRO A 63 -5.68 -1.97 -15.84
N LEU A 64 -5.60 -1.64 -14.55
CA LEU A 64 -6.38 -2.29 -13.50
C LEU A 64 -7.55 -1.42 -13.01
N SER A 65 -7.98 -0.45 -13.79
CA SER A 65 -9.08 0.44 -13.40
C SER A 65 -10.32 -0.35 -12.97
N GLY A 66 -10.78 -0.07 -11.74
CA GLY A 66 -11.97 -0.73 -11.16
C GLY A 66 -11.74 -2.14 -10.63
N VAL A 67 -10.53 -2.68 -10.73
CA VAL A 67 -10.22 -4.01 -10.18
C VAL A 67 -10.06 -3.89 -8.67
N GLU A 68 -10.74 -4.79 -7.93
CA GLU A 68 -10.60 -4.85 -6.48
C GLU A 68 -9.40 -5.72 -6.11
N VAL A 69 -8.50 -5.16 -5.30
CA VAL A 69 -7.28 -5.84 -4.86
C VAL A 69 -7.19 -5.84 -3.35
N LEU A 70 -6.93 -7.00 -2.77
CA LEU A 70 -6.62 -7.14 -1.35
C LEU A 70 -5.14 -7.52 -1.21
N ASP A 71 -4.37 -6.66 -0.53
CA ASP A 71 -2.96 -6.89 -0.25
C ASP A 71 -2.80 -7.35 1.19
N VAL A 72 -2.56 -8.66 1.38
CA VAL A 72 -2.43 -9.29 2.70
C VAL A 72 -0.97 -9.22 3.15
N GLY A 73 -0.75 -8.66 4.34
CA GLY A 73 0.61 -8.40 4.80
C GLY A 73 1.25 -7.24 4.06
N CYS A 74 0.52 -6.15 3.93
CA CYS A 74 0.91 -5.04 3.05
C CYS A 74 2.17 -4.28 3.48
N GLY A 75 2.62 -4.44 4.72
CA GLY A 75 3.79 -3.73 5.23
C GLY A 75 3.64 -2.23 5.10
N GLY A 76 4.68 -1.55 4.64
CA GLY A 76 4.68 -0.09 4.44
C GLY A 76 3.98 0.38 3.16
N GLY A 77 3.40 -0.53 2.40
CA GLY A 77 2.49 -0.18 1.31
C GLY A 77 3.07 -0.14 -0.10
N SER A 78 4.28 -0.68 -0.32
CA SER A 78 4.93 -0.59 -1.64
C SER A 78 4.09 -1.22 -2.75
N LEU A 79 3.63 -2.45 -2.55
CA LEU A 79 2.81 -3.13 -3.55
C LEU A 79 1.42 -2.51 -3.66
N SER A 80 0.79 -2.19 -2.53
CA SER A 80 -0.52 -1.54 -2.51
C SER A 80 -0.52 -0.26 -3.33
N GLU A 81 0.48 0.59 -3.15
CA GLU A 81 0.57 1.85 -3.89
C GLU A 81 0.76 1.61 -5.38
N SER A 82 1.60 0.63 -5.74
CA SER A 82 1.81 0.28 -7.14
C SER A 82 0.52 -0.17 -7.82
N MET A 83 -0.28 -1.01 -7.14
CA MET A 83 -1.57 -1.45 -7.65
C MET A 83 -2.56 -0.29 -7.79
N ALA A 84 -2.59 0.60 -6.80
CA ALA A 84 -3.44 1.80 -6.85
C ALA A 84 -3.07 2.71 -8.01
N ARG A 85 -1.78 2.88 -8.29
CA ARG A 85 -1.33 3.68 -9.44
C ARG A 85 -1.74 3.07 -10.77
N LEU A 86 -1.92 1.76 -10.83
CA LEU A 86 -2.44 1.07 -12.01
C LEU A 86 -3.97 1.16 -12.13
N GLY A 87 -4.63 1.81 -11.20
CA GLY A 87 -6.07 2.06 -11.24
C GLY A 87 -6.90 1.15 -10.35
N ALA A 88 -6.30 0.18 -9.65
CA ALA A 88 -7.04 -0.73 -8.79
C ALA A 88 -7.59 -0.04 -7.55
N ASN A 89 -8.70 -0.56 -7.05
CA ASN A 89 -9.23 -0.21 -5.73
C ASN A 89 -8.58 -1.15 -4.71
N VAL A 90 -7.70 -0.62 -3.88
CA VAL A 90 -6.84 -1.43 -3.03
C VAL A 90 -7.27 -1.34 -1.58
N THR A 91 -7.35 -2.51 -0.94
CA THR A 91 -7.42 -2.64 0.52
C THR A 91 -6.14 -3.35 0.96
N GLY A 92 -5.38 -2.73 1.84
CA GLY A 92 -4.18 -3.33 2.42
C GLY A 92 -4.42 -3.69 3.88
N ILE A 93 -4.03 -4.91 4.27
CA ILE A 93 -4.13 -5.32 5.67
C ILE A 93 -2.78 -5.80 6.18
N ASP A 94 -2.54 -5.55 7.46
CA ASP A 94 -1.35 -6.00 8.16
C ASP A 94 -1.67 -6.10 9.65
N ILE A 95 -1.04 -7.04 10.34
CA ILE A 95 -1.25 -7.19 11.78
C ILE A 95 -0.44 -6.19 12.60
N VAL A 96 0.55 -5.56 11.98
CA VAL A 96 1.45 -4.62 12.67
C VAL A 96 0.93 -3.19 12.50
N GLU A 97 0.50 -2.59 13.61
CA GLU A 97 -0.03 -1.23 13.59
C GLU A 97 0.95 -0.22 12.99
N LYS A 98 2.22 -0.34 13.32
CA LYS A 98 3.26 0.54 12.80
C LYS A 98 3.31 0.54 11.27
N ASN A 99 3.17 -0.63 10.66
CA ASN A 99 3.16 -0.76 9.21
C ASN A 99 1.96 -0.04 8.60
N ILE A 100 0.79 -0.19 9.21
CA ILE A 100 -0.42 0.52 8.75
C ILE A 100 -0.24 2.03 8.87
N GLY A 101 0.38 2.51 9.93
CA GLY A 101 0.69 3.94 10.09
C GLY A 101 1.61 4.46 9.00
N ILE A 102 2.69 3.73 8.71
CA ILE A 102 3.64 4.08 7.65
C ILE A 102 2.93 4.12 6.29
N ALA A 103 2.19 3.06 5.97
CA ALA A 103 1.50 2.93 4.69
C ALA A 103 0.46 4.04 4.49
N SER A 104 -0.34 4.31 5.52
CA SER A 104 -1.41 5.32 5.47
C SER A 104 -0.85 6.72 5.24
N LEU A 105 0.21 7.09 5.94
CA LEU A 105 0.82 8.41 5.78
C LEU A 105 1.43 8.59 4.41
N HIS A 106 2.16 7.59 3.93
CA HIS A 106 2.80 7.70 2.62
C HIS A 106 1.77 7.78 1.49
N ALA A 107 0.72 6.96 1.55
CA ALA A 107 -0.36 6.99 0.54
C ALA A 107 -1.07 8.35 0.53
N ARG A 108 -1.35 8.91 1.72
CA ARG A 108 -1.97 10.23 1.82
C ARG A 108 -1.10 11.30 1.16
N ASP A 109 0.19 11.30 1.45
CA ASP A 109 1.13 12.28 0.90
C ASP A 109 1.31 12.09 -0.61
N ALA A 110 1.15 10.87 -1.10
CA ALA A 110 1.22 10.55 -2.53
C ALA A 110 -0.10 10.80 -3.26
N GLY A 111 -1.17 11.18 -2.54
CA GLY A 111 -2.47 11.44 -3.15
C GLY A 111 -3.23 10.18 -3.57
N LEU A 112 -2.93 9.04 -2.94
CA LEU A 112 -3.55 7.76 -3.27
C LEU A 112 -4.60 7.39 -2.22
N ALA A 113 -5.77 6.96 -2.70
CA ALA A 113 -6.86 6.49 -1.86
C ALA A 113 -6.76 4.96 -1.70
N ILE A 114 -6.20 4.52 -0.60
CA ILE A 114 -6.05 3.10 -0.26
C ILE A 114 -6.65 2.87 1.12
N ASP A 115 -7.46 1.82 1.25
CA ASP A 115 -8.04 1.44 2.54
C ASP A 115 -7.09 0.50 3.27
N TYR A 116 -6.35 1.05 4.25
CA TYR A 116 -5.46 0.27 5.08
C TYR A 116 -6.10 -0.08 6.41
N GLN A 117 -6.03 -1.34 6.81
CA GLN A 117 -6.64 -1.83 8.04
C GLN A 117 -5.66 -2.73 8.80
N GLN A 118 -5.59 -2.52 10.12
CA GLN A 118 -4.88 -3.45 10.99
C GLN A 118 -5.79 -4.65 11.25
N ARG A 119 -5.53 -5.75 10.53
CA ARG A 119 -6.37 -6.95 10.59
C ARG A 119 -5.55 -8.18 10.26
N THR A 120 -6.06 -9.33 10.69
CA THR A 120 -5.60 -10.62 10.19
C THR A 120 -6.42 -11.04 8.97
N ALA A 121 -5.86 -11.88 8.12
CA ALA A 121 -6.61 -12.43 6.97
C ALA A 121 -7.84 -13.22 7.42
N SER A 122 -7.75 -13.96 8.53
CA SER A 122 -8.86 -14.73 9.07
C SER A 122 -10.03 -13.86 9.54
N SER A 123 -9.77 -12.60 9.91
CA SER A 123 -10.83 -11.67 10.34
C SER A 123 -11.73 -11.21 9.18
N LEU A 124 -11.36 -11.51 7.96
CA LEU A 124 -12.14 -11.16 6.77
C LEU A 124 -13.18 -12.21 6.40
N ALA A 125 -13.10 -13.39 7.03
CA ALA A 125 -14.00 -14.48 6.73
C ALA A 125 -15.41 -14.23 7.27
#